data_9df4a918739c37ea52792b58147394f7
#
_entry.id   9df4a918739c37ea52792b58147394f7
#
_cell.length_a   1.000
_cell.length_b   1.000
_cell.length_c   1.000
_cell.angle_alpha   90.00
_cell.angle_beta   90.00
_cell.angle_gamma   90.00
#
_symmetry.space_group_name_H-M   'P 1'
#
loop_
_entity.id
_entity.type
_entity.pdbx_description
1 polymer ?
#
loop_
_entity_poly.entity_id
_entity_poly.type
_entity_poly.pdbx_seq_one_letter_code
_entity_poly.pdbx_strand_id
1 'polypeptide(L)'
;MKLVILDRDGVINQDSPAFIKSPAEWIPIPGSLEAIARLNQGGYRVVVATNQSGIARGLFDVKTLNAIHQKLHAAAHHAGAEVDAIFYCPHAADDNCDCRKPKPGMLQTVASRFSVSLKGVPNVGDSLRDLQAGYGVGCVPYLVLTGKGQRTRDKGGLPPGTQVFPDLASVVDSLLKDGTPQPVDDIVPQKDGRRRQA
;
A
#
# COMPACT_ATOMS: atom_id res chain seq x y z
N MET A 1 8.06 -6.41 -14.28
CA MET A 1 8.28 -5.29 -13.32
C MET A 1 7.98 -5.82 -11.93
N LYS A 2 8.93 -5.70 -10.98
CA LYS A 2 8.65 -6.04 -9.59
C LYS A 2 7.86 -4.90 -8.94
N LEU A 3 6.75 -5.20 -8.29
CA LEU A 3 5.90 -4.23 -7.60
C LEU A 3 5.66 -4.69 -6.17
N VAL A 4 5.56 -3.75 -5.24
CA VAL A 4 5.07 -3.97 -3.87
C VAL A 4 4.06 -2.88 -3.52
N ILE A 5 2.98 -3.26 -2.83
CA ILE A 5 1.96 -2.34 -2.36
C ILE A 5 2.03 -2.27 -0.84
N LEU A 6 2.16 -1.06 -0.30
CA LEU A 6 2.26 -0.81 1.13
C LEU A 6 1.06 0.02 1.60
N ASP A 7 0.51 -0.31 2.77
CA ASP A 7 -0.26 0.71 3.49
C ASP A 7 0.69 1.78 4.05
N ARG A 8 0.15 2.94 4.40
CA ARG A 8 0.92 4.05 4.94
C ARG A 8 0.99 3.98 6.46
N ASP A 9 -0.16 4.14 7.12
CA ASP A 9 -0.28 4.24 8.57
C ASP A 9 -0.14 2.86 9.22
N GLY A 10 0.80 2.71 10.14
CA GLY A 10 1.13 1.42 10.78
C GLY A 10 2.12 0.55 9.99
N VAL A 11 2.49 0.93 8.77
CA VAL A 11 3.50 0.24 7.93
C VAL A 11 4.72 1.14 7.70
N ILE A 12 4.51 2.33 7.13
CA ILE A 12 5.58 3.30 6.85
C ILE A 12 5.74 4.28 8.00
N ASN A 13 4.64 4.79 8.53
CA ASN A 13 4.63 5.72 9.67
C ASN A 13 3.78 5.18 10.83
N GLN A 14 4.03 5.72 12.01
CA GLN A 14 3.26 5.42 13.20
C GLN A 14 1.77 5.71 12.95
N ASP A 15 0.91 4.79 13.37
CA ASP A 15 -0.54 4.98 13.30
C ASP A 15 -1.05 5.79 14.50
N SER A 16 -2.19 6.45 14.33
CA SER A 16 -2.83 7.21 15.40
C SER A 16 -4.35 6.95 15.42
N PRO A 17 -4.93 6.67 16.57
CA PRO A 17 -6.39 6.58 16.71
C PRO A 17 -7.08 7.92 16.45
N ALA A 18 -6.34 9.04 16.57
CA ALA A 18 -6.81 10.40 16.30
C ALA A 18 -6.53 10.88 14.87
N PHE A 19 -6.15 9.96 13.95
CA PHE A 19 -5.68 10.22 12.58
C PHE A 19 -4.35 11.00 12.54
N ILE A 20 -3.72 11.01 11.37
CA ILE A 20 -2.57 11.87 11.07
C ILE A 20 -3.10 13.08 10.31
N LYS A 21 -3.23 14.21 10.98
CA LYS A 21 -3.94 15.41 10.53
C LYS A 21 -3.04 16.55 10.08
N SER A 22 -1.73 16.38 10.25
CA SER A 22 -0.75 17.38 9.83
C SER A 22 0.60 16.73 9.51
N PRO A 23 1.47 17.42 8.75
CA PRO A 23 2.83 16.93 8.54
C PRO A 23 3.62 16.75 9.84
N ALA A 24 3.35 17.55 10.89
CA ALA A 24 4.02 17.42 12.18
C ALA A 24 3.70 16.07 12.87
N GLU A 25 2.49 15.56 12.69
CA GLU A 25 2.03 14.29 13.27
C GLU A 25 2.53 13.06 12.50
N TRP A 26 3.04 13.25 11.27
CA TRP A 26 3.59 12.15 10.49
C TRP A 26 5.01 11.83 10.96
N ILE A 27 5.19 10.65 11.56
CA ILE A 27 6.46 10.16 12.12
C ILE A 27 6.74 8.79 11.51
N PRO A 28 7.86 8.58 10.77
CA PRO A 28 8.16 7.27 10.21
C PRO A 28 8.41 6.24 11.31
N ILE A 29 8.06 4.99 11.03
CA ILE A 29 8.45 3.86 11.86
C ILE A 29 9.96 3.65 11.62
N PRO A 30 10.77 3.49 12.68
CA PRO A 30 12.21 3.24 12.53
C PRO A 30 12.48 2.05 11.59
N GLY A 31 13.38 2.24 10.62
CA GLY A 31 13.74 1.23 9.63
C GLY A 31 12.81 1.09 8.44
N SER A 32 11.62 1.76 8.44
CA SER A 32 10.65 1.61 7.34
C SER A 32 11.11 2.28 6.04
N LEU A 33 11.75 3.45 6.13
CA LEU A 33 12.23 4.16 4.95
C LEU A 33 13.46 3.47 4.34
N GLU A 34 14.35 2.99 5.19
CA GLU A 34 15.52 2.18 4.79
C GLU A 34 15.08 0.86 4.13
N ALA A 35 14.01 0.25 4.64
CA ALA A 35 13.41 -0.93 4.03
C ALA A 35 12.88 -0.61 2.61
N ILE A 36 12.22 0.53 2.41
CA ILE A 36 11.79 0.99 1.08
C ILE A 36 13.01 1.20 0.16
N ALA A 37 14.09 1.83 0.65
CA ALA A 37 15.32 2.01 -0.14
C ALA A 37 15.88 0.66 -0.62
N ARG A 38 15.88 -0.35 0.25
CA ARG A 38 16.32 -1.71 -0.10
C ARG A 38 15.40 -2.39 -1.12
N LEU A 39 14.09 -2.17 -1.05
CA LEU A 39 13.15 -2.62 -2.09
C LEU A 39 13.50 -2.02 -3.45
N ASN A 40 13.73 -0.70 -3.50
CA ASN A 40 14.11 -0.03 -4.74
C ASN A 40 15.45 -0.59 -5.30
N GLN A 41 16.46 -0.79 -4.46
CA GLN A 41 17.73 -1.42 -4.84
C GLN A 41 17.52 -2.84 -5.36
N GLY A 42 16.55 -3.59 -4.81
CA GLY A 42 16.13 -4.91 -5.27
C GLY A 42 15.29 -4.90 -6.57
N GLY A 43 15.07 -3.72 -7.16
CA GLY A 43 14.32 -3.52 -8.40
C GLY A 43 12.80 -3.47 -8.21
N TYR A 44 12.31 -3.33 -6.98
CA TYR A 44 10.89 -3.14 -6.73
C TYR A 44 10.47 -1.68 -6.92
N ARG A 45 9.34 -1.49 -7.59
CA ARG A 45 8.57 -0.25 -7.53
C ARG A 45 7.68 -0.30 -6.30
N VAL A 46 7.62 0.80 -5.57
CA VAL A 46 6.88 0.91 -4.32
C VAL A 46 5.67 1.81 -4.50
N VAL A 47 4.49 1.24 -4.27
CA VAL A 47 3.21 1.96 -4.33
C VAL A 47 2.57 1.96 -2.96
N VAL A 48 2.06 3.11 -2.54
CA VAL A 48 1.28 3.24 -1.31
C VAL A 48 -0.21 3.25 -1.64
N ALA A 49 -1.00 2.47 -0.87
CA ALA A 49 -2.45 2.41 -0.97
C ALA A 49 -3.08 2.57 0.41
N THR A 50 -3.65 3.75 0.72
CA THR A 50 -4.05 4.12 2.09
C THR A 50 -5.49 4.64 2.21
N ASN A 51 -6.20 4.28 3.29
CA ASN A 51 -7.51 4.84 3.63
C ASN A 51 -7.33 6.12 4.45
N GLN A 52 -7.87 7.24 3.96
CA GLN A 52 -7.75 8.57 4.57
C GLN A 52 -9.12 9.20 4.88
N SER A 53 -9.93 8.51 5.67
CA SER A 53 -11.30 8.93 6.00
C SER A 53 -11.38 10.20 6.88
N GLY A 54 -10.25 10.69 7.38
CA GLY A 54 -10.19 11.99 8.05
C GLY A 54 -10.66 13.13 7.15
N ILE A 55 -10.52 13.00 5.83
CA ILE A 55 -11.02 13.99 4.85
C ILE A 55 -12.55 14.02 4.87
N ALA A 56 -13.24 12.89 4.68
CA ALA A 56 -14.69 12.82 4.74
C ALA A 56 -15.26 13.26 6.10
N ARG A 57 -14.47 13.11 7.17
CA ARG A 57 -14.85 13.54 8.53
C ARG A 57 -14.55 15.02 8.81
N GLY A 58 -14.00 15.75 7.83
CA GLY A 58 -13.64 17.17 7.99
C GLY A 58 -12.51 17.45 8.97
N LEU A 59 -11.68 16.44 9.29
CA LEU A 59 -10.54 16.59 10.22
C LEU A 59 -9.34 17.26 9.57
N PHE A 60 -9.18 17.09 8.28
CA PHE A 60 -8.20 17.76 7.43
C PHE A 60 -8.66 17.68 5.97
N ASP A 61 -8.08 18.52 5.12
CA ASP A 61 -8.41 18.60 3.69
C ASP A 61 -7.37 17.90 2.80
N VAL A 62 -7.64 17.85 1.50
CA VAL A 62 -6.71 17.27 0.51
C VAL A 62 -5.39 18.03 0.45
N LYS A 63 -5.40 19.35 0.67
CA LYS A 63 -4.18 20.16 0.71
C LYS A 63 -3.27 19.72 1.86
N THR A 64 -3.84 19.49 3.01
CA THR A 64 -3.13 18.97 4.18
C THR A 64 -2.62 17.55 3.94
N LEU A 65 -3.42 16.66 3.35
CA LEU A 65 -2.95 15.33 2.97
C LEU A 65 -1.77 15.39 2.01
N ASN A 66 -1.82 16.27 1.01
CA ASN A 66 -0.71 16.47 0.08
C ASN A 66 0.56 16.95 0.81
N ALA A 67 0.45 17.84 1.80
CA ALA A 67 1.59 18.28 2.60
C ALA A 67 2.17 17.11 3.44
N ILE A 68 1.34 16.22 3.98
CA ILE A 68 1.79 14.99 4.66
C ILE A 68 2.55 14.09 3.67
N HIS A 69 2.02 13.89 2.47
CA HIS A 69 2.66 13.07 1.45
C HIS A 69 3.97 13.69 0.94
N GLN A 70 4.06 15.02 0.84
CA GLN A 70 5.31 15.70 0.52
C GLN A 70 6.38 15.45 1.59
N LYS A 71 6.00 15.48 2.88
CA LYS A 71 6.93 15.12 3.97
C LYS A 71 7.39 13.66 3.86
N LEU A 72 6.47 12.72 3.54
CA LEU A 72 6.82 11.32 3.30
C LEU A 72 7.84 11.21 2.16
N HIS A 73 7.58 11.84 1.00
CA HIS A 73 8.49 11.81 -0.14
C HIS A 73 9.87 12.40 0.20
N ALA A 74 9.90 13.53 0.91
CA ALA A 74 11.16 14.16 1.33
C ALA A 74 11.95 13.26 2.29
N ALA A 75 11.29 12.64 3.26
CA ALA A 75 11.93 11.72 4.19
C ALA A 75 12.41 10.44 3.50
N ALA A 76 11.61 9.88 2.58
CA ALA A 76 12.00 8.73 1.77
C ALA A 76 13.24 9.05 0.92
N HIS A 77 13.23 10.16 0.20
CA HIS A 77 14.38 10.60 -0.60
C HIS A 77 15.65 10.77 0.25
N HIS A 78 15.52 11.31 1.46
CA HIS A 78 16.65 11.45 2.40
C HIS A 78 17.24 10.10 2.81
N ALA A 79 16.40 9.07 2.89
CA ALA A 79 16.82 7.69 3.16
C ALA A 79 17.27 6.91 1.90
N GLY A 80 17.34 7.55 0.74
CA GLY A 80 17.65 6.90 -0.53
C GLY A 80 16.52 6.04 -1.08
N ALA A 81 15.30 6.28 -0.61
CA ALA A 81 14.09 5.55 -1.01
C ALA A 81 13.23 6.38 -1.96
N GLU A 82 12.49 5.68 -2.82
CA GLU A 82 11.51 6.27 -3.73
C GLU A 82 10.15 5.58 -3.55
N VAL A 83 9.09 6.39 -3.49
CA VAL A 83 7.71 5.94 -3.55
C VAL A 83 7.14 6.38 -4.91
N ASP A 84 6.85 5.42 -5.77
CA ASP A 84 6.45 5.67 -7.16
C ASP A 84 5.08 6.33 -7.29
N ALA A 85 4.15 5.99 -6.40
CA ALA A 85 2.82 6.59 -6.35
C ALA A 85 2.15 6.37 -4.99
N ILE A 86 1.26 7.30 -4.63
CA ILE A 86 0.40 7.17 -3.45
C ILE A 86 -1.06 7.25 -3.91
N PHE A 87 -1.80 6.16 -3.69
CA PHE A 87 -3.25 6.09 -3.89
C PHE A 87 -3.93 6.20 -2.52
N TYR A 88 -4.99 6.97 -2.47
CA TYR A 88 -5.74 7.12 -1.22
C TYR A 88 -7.25 7.12 -1.45
N CYS A 89 -7.98 6.65 -0.44
CA CYS A 89 -9.43 6.74 -0.37
C CYS A 89 -9.81 7.82 0.65
N PRO A 90 -10.45 8.92 0.24
CA PRO A 90 -10.86 9.99 1.15
C PRO A 90 -12.16 9.69 1.90
N HIS A 91 -12.88 8.65 1.52
CA HIS A 91 -14.25 8.39 1.93
C HIS A 91 -14.36 7.78 3.34
N ALA A 92 -15.45 8.05 4.04
CA ALA A 92 -15.83 7.37 5.27
C ALA A 92 -16.36 5.94 4.99
N ALA A 93 -16.64 5.18 6.05
CA ALA A 93 -17.05 3.78 5.88
C ALA A 93 -18.46 3.63 5.30
N ASP A 94 -19.33 4.60 5.57
CA ASP A 94 -20.73 4.71 5.17
C ASP A 94 -20.93 5.34 3.78
N ASP A 95 -19.90 5.87 3.16
CA ASP A 95 -19.96 6.44 1.80
C ASP A 95 -20.11 5.38 0.69
N ASN A 96 -20.01 4.09 1.03
CA ASN A 96 -20.16 2.94 0.10
C ASN A 96 -19.32 3.01 -1.19
N CYS A 97 -18.20 3.73 -1.18
CA CYS A 97 -17.31 3.80 -2.33
C CYS A 97 -16.62 2.46 -2.62
N ASP A 98 -16.11 2.28 -3.83
CA ASP A 98 -15.38 1.05 -4.21
C ASP A 98 -13.89 1.11 -3.90
N CYS A 99 -13.33 2.32 -3.69
CA CYS A 99 -11.90 2.49 -3.43
C CYS A 99 -11.46 2.22 -1.99
N ARG A 100 -12.41 2.21 -1.02
CA ARG A 100 -12.05 2.02 0.39
C ARG A 100 -11.76 0.55 0.71
N LYS A 101 -10.55 0.26 1.17
CA LYS A 101 -10.20 -1.06 1.74
C LYS A 101 -11.17 -1.42 2.87
N PRO A 102 -11.77 -2.64 2.92
CA PRO A 102 -11.31 -3.88 2.27
C PRO A 102 -11.79 -4.08 0.83
N LYS A 103 -12.56 -3.17 0.22
CA LYS A 103 -12.91 -3.28 -1.19
C LYS A 103 -11.66 -3.13 -2.07
N PRO A 104 -11.58 -3.83 -3.22
CA PRO A 104 -10.37 -3.91 -4.02
C PRO A 104 -10.17 -2.73 -4.99
N GLY A 105 -11.12 -1.81 -5.14
CA GLY A 105 -11.14 -0.81 -6.21
C GLY A 105 -9.90 0.09 -6.27
N MET A 106 -9.33 0.47 -5.11
CA MET A 106 -8.08 1.24 -5.11
C MET A 106 -6.91 0.44 -5.69
N LEU A 107 -6.81 -0.85 -5.39
CA LEU A 107 -5.76 -1.72 -5.93
C LEU A 107 -5.99 -2.01 -7.42
N GLN A 108 -7.23 -2.12 -7.86
CA GLN A 108 -7.57 -2.22 -9.30
C GLN A 108 -7.12 -0.96 -10.05
N THR A 109 -7.23 0.22 -9.43
CA THR A 109 -6.69 1.47 -9.99
C THR A 109 -5.15 1.41 -10.08
N VAL A 110 -4.46 0.83 -9.09
CA VAL A 110 -3.00 0.59 -9.17
C VAL A 110 -2.68 -0.31 -10.36
N ALA A 111 -3.37 -1.46 -10.50
CA ALA A 111 -3.19 -2.38 -11.62
C ALA A 111 -3.32 -1.68 -12.98
N SER A 112 -4.39 -0.90 -13.14
CA SER A 112 -4.65 -0.14 -14.37
C SER A 112 -3.58 0.92 -14.63
N ARG A 113 -3.20 1.69 -13.61
CA ARG A 113 -2.22 2.79 -13.74
C ARG A 113 -0.84 2.31 -14.13
N PHE A 114 -0.43 1.14 -13.64
CA PHE A 114 0.87 0.55 -13.94
C PHE A 114 0.81 -0.49 -15.06
N SER A 115 -0.38 -0.79 -15.58
CA SER A 115 -0.62 -1.80 -16.65
C SER A 115 -0.04 -3.17 -16.26
N VAL A 116 -0.31 -3.62 -15.03
CA VAL A 116 0.22 -4.88 -14.48
C VAL A 116 -0.87 -5.74 -13.85
N SER A 117 -0.65 -7.05 -13.85
CA SER A 117 -1.40 -7.97 -13.00
C SER A 117 -0.91 -7.83 -11.55
N LEU A 118 -1.84 -7.84 -10.60
CA LEU A 118 -1.50 -7.86 -9.17
C LEU A 118 -1.38 -9.28 -8.61
N LYS A 119 -1.57 -10.31 -9.43
CA LYS A 119 -1.42 -11.70 -8.99
C LYS A 119 0.02 -11.94 -8.53
N GLY A 120 0.15 -12.38 -7.26
CA GLY A 120 1.44 -12.63 -6.64
C GLY A 120 2.19 -11.38 -6.14
N VAL A 121 1.66 -10.17 -6.37
CA VAL A 121 2.27 -8.93 -5.87
C VAL A 121 2.18 -8.88 -4.35
N PRO A 122 3.29 -8.61 -3.62
CA PRO A 122 3.24 -8.41 -2.18
C PRO A 122 2.37 -7.21 -1.82
N ASN A 123 1.41 -7.42 -0.91
CA ASN A 123 0.57 -6.37 -0.34
C ASN A 123 0.75 -6.35 1.17
N VAL A 124 1.40 -5.32 1.68
CA VAL A 124 1.81 -5.19 3.09
C VAL A 124 0.86 -4.25 3.82
N GLY A 125 0.29 -4.72 4.92
CA GLY A 125 -0.59 -3.92 5.75
C GLY A 125 -0.52 -4.31 7.22
N ASP A 126 -1.05 -3.47 8.09
CA ASP A 126 -1.19 -3.71 9.53
C ASP A 126 -2.61 -4.13 9.92
N SER A 127 -3.57 -4.06 9.01
CA SER A 127 -4.97 -4.31 9.28
C SER A 127 -5.59 -5.35 8.35
N LEU A 128 -6.62 -6.04 8.85
CA LEU A 128 -7.34 -7.04 8.07
C LEU A 128 -7.88 -6.47 6.74
N ARG A 129 -8.27 -5.19 6.72
CA ARG A 129 -8.80 -4.50 5.53
C ARG A 129 -7.77 -4.43 4.40
N ASP A 130 -6.50 -4.23 4.74
CA ASP A 130 -5.41 -4.16 3.77
C ASP A 130 -5.22 -5.52 3.12
N LEU A 131 -5.14 -6.56 3.94
CA LEU A 131 -4.93 -7.93 3.51
C LEU A 131 -6.08 -8.43 2.62
N GLN A 132 -7.33 -8.15 3.03
CA GLN A 132 -8.52 -8.53 2.27
C GLN A 132 -8.59 -7.83 0.92
N ALA A 133 -8.28 -6.51 0.86
CA ALA A 133 -8.26 -5.77 -0.39
C ALA A 133 -7.24 -6.35 -1.37
N GLY A 134 -6.02 -6.66 -0.90
CA GLY A 134 -4.98 -7.29 -1.70
C GLY A 134 -5.34 -8.70 -2.15
N TYR A 135 -5.81 -9.52 -1.22
CA TYR A 135 -6.22 -10.89 -1.52
C TYR A 135 -7.31 -10.94 -2.60
N GLY A 136 -8.27 -10.01 -2.56
CA GLY A 136 -9.36 -9.90 -3.53
C GLY A 136 -8.92 -9.62 -4.98
N VAL A 137 -7.68 -9.19 -5.19
CA VAL A 137 -7.08 -8.96 -6.53
C VAL A 137 -5.90 -9.90 -6.80
N GLY A 138 -5.72 -10.94 -5.98
CA GLY A 138 -4.69 -11.96 -6.16
C GLY A 138 -3.30 -11.60 -5.61
N CYS A 139 -3.17 -10.52 -4.84
CA CYS A 139 -1.93 -10.21 -4.13
C CYS A 139 -1.61 -11.27 -3.07
N VAL A 140 -0.34 -11.38 -2.70
CA VAL A 140 0.10 -12.14 -1.53
C VAL A 140 0.03 -11.22 -0.31
N PRO A 141 -0.77 -11.55 0.72
CA PRO A 141 -0.94 -10.70 1.88
C PRO A 141 0.23 -10.85 2.88
N TYR A 142 0.81 -9.72 3.29
CA TYR A 142 1.84 -9.61 4.31
C TYR A 142 1.33 -8.76 5.46
N LEU A 143 1.21 -9.34 6.66
CA LEU A 143 0.85 -8.63 7.87
C LEU A 143 2.11 -8.21 8.63
N VAL A 144 2.27 -6.92 8.87
CA VAL A 144 3.28 -6.42 9.81
C VAL A 144 2.65 -6.20 11.19
N LEU A 145 3.40 -6.49 12.27
CA LEU A 145 2.90 -6.38 13.65
C LEU A 145 3.01 -4.98 14.23
N THR A 146 3.58 -4.03 13.48
CA THR A 146 3.52 -2.59 13.77
C THR A 146 2.08 -2.06 13.65
N GLY A 147 1.84 -0.85 14.10
CA GLY A 147 0.51 -0.23 14.05
C GLY A 147 -0.56 -1.07 14.75
N LYS A 148 -1.55 -1.52 14.02
CA LYS A 148 -2.65 -2.39 14.48
C LYS A 148 -2.34 -3.89 14.31
N GLY A 149 -1.18 -4.24 13.75
CA GLY A 149 -0.90 -5.59 13.28
C GLY A 149 -0.97 -6.65 14.35
N GLN A 150 -0.45 -6.38 15.55
CA GLN A 150 -0.56 -7.30 16.69
C GLN A 150 -2.03 -7.63 16.97
N ARG A 151 -2.89 -6.61 17.11
CA ARG A 151 -4.33 -6.78 17.35
C ARG A 151 -5.02 -7.48 16.18
N THR A 152 -4.60 -7.21 14.95
CA THR A 152 -5.13 -7.85 13.74
C THR A 152 -4.83 -9.34 13.74
N ARG A 153 -3.59 -9.73 14.05
CA ARG A 153 -3.18 -11.13 14.18
C ARG A 153 -3.99 -11.85 15.27
N ASP A 154 -4.09 -11.25 16.45
CA ASP A 154 -4.73 -11.86 17.61
C ASP A 154 -6.24 -12.03 17.41
N LYS A 155 -6.87 -11.14 16.64
CA LYS A 155 -8.28 -11.26 16.24
C LYS A 155 -8.52 -12.40 15.24
N GLY A 156 -7.53 -12.76 14.44
CA GLY A 156 -7.65 -13.80 13.43
C GLY A 156 -8.46 -13.41 12.21
N GLY A 157 -8.89 -14.43 11.43
CA GLY A 157 -9.64 -14.23 10.19
C GLY A 157 -8.78 -13.70 9.03
N LEU A 158 -7.47 -13.95 9.10
CA LEU A 158 -6.53 -13.54 8.06
C LEU A 158 -6.81 -14.30 6.74
N PRO A 159 -6.67 -13.66 5.57
CA PRO A 159 -6.76 -14.35 4.29
C PRO A 159 -5.78 -15.52 4.20
N PRO A 160 -6.13 -16.59 3.46
CA PRO A 160 -5.21 -17.71 3.22
C PRO A 160 -3.88 -17.25 2.64
N GLY A 161 -2.78 -17.86 3.10
CA GLY A 161 -1.43 -17.53 2.64
C GLY A 161 -0.86 -16.25 3.24
N THR A 162 -1.54 -15.61 4.20
CA THR A 162 -0.99 -14.44 4.90
C THR A 162 0.31 -14.79 5.62
N GLN A 163 1.37 -14.05 5.29
CA GLN A 163 2.65 -14.12 5.99
C GLN A 163 2.72 -13.02 7.05
N VAL A 164 3.26 -13.35 8.24
CA VAL A 164 3.29 -12.43 9.39
C VAL A 164 4.73 -12.08 9.74
N PHE A 165 5.01 -10.78 9.85
CA PHE A 165 6.34 -10.26 10.14
C PHE A 165 6.30 -9.20 11.25
N PRO A 166 7.39 -9.02 12.01
CA PRO A 166 7.45 -7.98 13.03
C PRO A 166 7.21 -6.57 12.47
N ASP A 167 7.83 -6.27 11.31
CA ASP A 167 7.88 -4.95 10.69
C ASP A 167 8.13 -5.03 9.17
N LEU A 168 8.17 -3.88 8.52
CA LEU A 168 8.44 -3.79 7.08
C LEU A 168 9.87 -4.25 6.73
N ALA A 169 10.85 -4.00 7.58
CA ALA A 169 12.24 -4.41 7.31
C ALA A 169 12.35 -5.93 7.20
N SER A 170 11.67 -6.67 8.08
CA SER A 170 11.59 -8.14 8.06
C SER A 170 10.86 -8.69 6.82
N VAL A 171 9.80 -7.99 6.36
CA VAL A 171 9.15 -8.33 5.08
C VAL A 171 10.14 -8.21 3.92
N VAL A 172 10.88 -7.11 3.89
CA VAL A 172 11.86 -6.83 2.83
C VAL A 172 12.99 -7.86 2.85
N ASP A 173 13.46 -8.26 4.05
CA ASP A 173 14.44 -9.35 4.17
C ASP A 173 13.97 -10.63 3.51
N SER A 174 12.71 -10.99 3.71
CA SER A 174 12.11 -12.17 3.05
C SER A 174 12.03 -11.98 1.53
N LEU A 175 11.47 -10.87 1.05
CA LEU A 175 11.29 -10.61 -0.37
C LEU A 175 12.62 -10.58 -1.16
N LEU A 176 13.69 -10.10 -0.54
CA LEU A 176 15.00 -10.01 -1.19
C LEU A 176 15.82 -11.33 -1.11
N LYS A 177 15.59 -12.16 -0.09
CA LYS A 177 16.22 -13.49 0.03
C LYS A 177 15.62 -14.49 -0.95
N ASP A 178 14.32 -14.48 -1.11
CA ASP A 178 13.62 -15.49 -1.92
C ASP A 178 13.88 -15.35 -3.41
N GLY A 179 14.51 -14.26 -3.86
CA GLY A 179 14.94 -14.04 -5.26
C GLY A 179 13.85 -14.33 -6.30
N THR A 180 12.60 -14.46 -5.89
CA THR A 180 11.50 -14.93 -6.72
C THR A 180 11.19 -13.90 -7.79
N PRO A 181 11.50 -14.17 -9.08
CA PRO A 181 11.02 -13.33 -10.16
C PRO A 181 9.50 -13.42 -10.13
N GLN A 182 8.81 -12.31 -9.96
CA GLN A 182 7.38 -12.27 -10.26
C GLN A 182 7.22 -12.62 -11.75
N PRO A 183 6.26 -13.47 -12.11
CA PRO A 183 6.05 -13.81 -13.51
C PRO A 183 5.79 -12.55 -14.33
N VAL A 184 6.70 -12.28 -15.26
CA VAL A 184 6.56 -11.24 -16.30
C VAL A 184 5.71 -11.82 -17.44
N ASP A 185 4.48 -12.19 -17.18
CA ASP A 185 3.57 -12.57 -18.25
C ASP A 185 2.16 -12.17 -17.85
N ASP A 186 1.73 -11.13 -18.48
CA ASP A 186 0.43 -10.80 -19.04
C ASP A 186 0.26 -9.28 -19.08
N ILE A 187 0.90 -8.69 -20.11
CA ILE A 187 0.48 -7.37 -20.60
C ILE A 187 -0.96 -7.56 -21.08
N VAL A 188 -1.93 -7.05 -20.33
CA VAL A 188 -3.32 -7.02 -20.78
C VAL A 188 -3.37 -6.14 -22.02
N PRO A 189 -3.66 -6.69 -23.24
CA PRO A 189 -3.74 -5.88 -24.43
C PRO A 189 -4.89 -4.88 -24.27
N GLN A 190 -4.57 -3.60 -24.43
CA GLN A 190 -5.59 -2.57 -24.51
C GLN A 190 -6.49 -2.91 -25.70
N LYS A 191 -7.79 -3.08 -25.47
CA LYS A 191 -8.78 -3.17 -26.55
C LYS A 191 -8.82 -1.83 -27.28
N ASP A 192 -8.20 -1.82 -28.45
CA ASP A 192 -8.20 -0.68 -29.36
C ASP A 192 -9.63 -0.46 -29.89
N GLY A 193 -10.33 0.48 -29.29
CA GLY A 193 -11.71 0.84 -29.58
C GLY A 193 -11.83 1.69 -30.86
N ARG A 194 -11.19 1.30 -31.97
CA ARG A 194 -11.47 1.93 -33.27
C ARG A 194 -12.73 1.34 -33.86
N ARG A 195 -13.86 1.98 -33.60
CA ARG A 195 -15.04 1.85 -34.46
C ARG A 195 -14.68 2.41 -35.83
N ARG A 196 -14.57 1.53 -36.81
CA ARG A 196 -14.65 1.94 -38.22
C ARG A 196 -16.11 2.33 -38.51
N GLN A 197 -16.33 3.62 -38.77
CA GLN A 197 -17.53 4.05 -39.47
C GLN A 197 -17.41 3.64 -40.96
N ALA A 198 -18.38 2.92 -41.41
CA ALA A 198 -18.73 2.75 -42.82
C ALA A 198 -20.18 3.22 -42.95
#